data_ac08e360498828059e2a893371943c40
#
_entry.id   ac08e360498828059e2a893371943c40
#
_cell.length_a   1.000
_cell.length_b   1.000
_cell.length_c   1.000
_cell.angle_alpha   90.00
_cell.angle_beta   90.00
_cell.angle_gamma   90.00
#
_symmetry.space_group_name_H-M   'P 1'
#
loop_
_entity.id
_entity.type
_entity.pdbx_description
1 polymer ?
#
loop_
_entity_poly.entity_id
_entity_poly.type
_entity_poly.pdbx_seq_one_letter_code
_entity_poly.pdbx_strand_id
1 'polypeptide(L)'
;MEAGSRNCHDALARIGLDPALTLRALARRQGGAGSAAVEAFIRERFAARYGARVRHFMPTLLQLEDDAGVRHGAVGVRSAARESLFLERYLDRPVETEIARTSGFSPARERIVEVGNLAAKGAGHARLLIVALTSLLVAQGFDWVVFTGTPEVLNSFSRLDLGTLPLGEADPARMGDELADWGSYYDSHPMVMAGNIRLGHERLVSLGVYRQLAHQPLYAVTERQDFAVA
;
A
#
# COMPACT_ATOMS: atom_id res chain seq x y z
N MET A 1 28.66 -22.27 -2.25
CA MET A 1 27.99 -20.97 -2.08
C MET A 1 27.13 -20.77 -3.31
N GLU A 2 25.89 -21.24 -3.27
CA GLU A 2 24.92 -21.00 -4.35
C GLU A 2 24.29 -19.64 -4.13
N ALA A 3 24.63 -18.68 -5.00
CA ALA A 3 23.90 -17.44 -5.14
C ALA A 3 22.52 -17.81 -5.70
N GLY A 4 21.52 -17.86 -4.83
CA GLY A 4 20.13 -18.15 -5.22
C GLY A 4 19.72 -17.22 -6.35
N SER A 5 19.44 -17.80 -7.50
CA SER A 5 18.85 -17.14 -8.68
C SER A 5 17.59 -16.40 -8.24
N ARG A 6 17.70 -15.09 -8.02
CA ARG A 6 16.54 -14.22 -7.77
C ARG A 6 15.72 -14.22 -9.05
N ASN A 7 14.55 -14.83 -9.02
CA ASN A 7 13.64 -14.85 -10.15
C ASN A 7 13.32 -13.40 -10.58
N CYS A 8 13.74 -13.04 -11.78
CA CYS A 8 13.48 -11.73 -12.39
C CYS A 8 11.95 -11.48 -12.59
N HIS A 9 11.14 -12.53 -12.49
CA HIS A 9 9.69 -12.49 -12.70
C HIS A 9 8.88 -11.78 -11.61
N ASP A 10 9.45 -11.56 -10.42
CA ASP A 10 8.73 -10.93 -9.30
C ASP A 10 8.96 -9.41 -9.22
N ALA A 11 9.85 -8.86 -10.05
CA ALA A 11 10.14 -7.44 -10.10
C ALA A 11 9.03 -6.70 -10.89
N LEU A 12 8.41 -5.72 -10.24
CA LEU A 12 7.29 -4.94 -10.80
C LEU A 12 7.73 -3.57 -11.31
N ALA A 13 8.68 -2.92 -10.64
CA ALA A 13 9.19 -1.61 -11.05
C ALA A 13 10.56 -1.35 -10.47
N ARG A 14 11.33 -0.47 -11.13
CA ARG A 14 12.49 0.20 -10.52
C ARG A 14 12.15 1.66 -10.27
N ILE A 15 12.65 2.23 -9.17
CA ILE A 15 12.40 3.62 -8.79
C ILE A 15 13.52 4.14 -7.89
N GLY A 16 13.81 5.44 -7.97
CA GLY A 16 14.88 6.10 -7.23
C GLY A 16 16.15 6.18 -8.04
N LEU A 17 17.02 7.14 -7.70
CA LEU A 17 18.25 7.42 -8.46
C LEU A 17 19.50 6.83 -7.79
N ASP A 18 19.64 7.01 -6.47
CA ASP A 18 20.82 6.56 -5.73
C ASP A 18 20.45 6.29 -4.25
N PRO A 19 20.36 5.01 -3.86
CA PRO A 19 20.34 3.83 -4.73
C PRO A 19 19.02 3.69 -5.49
N ALA A 20 19.06 3.08 -6.68
CA ALA A 20 17.85 2.62 -7.35
C ALA A 20 17.24 1.43 -6.58
N LEU A 21 15.93 1.46 -6.37
CA LEU A 21 15.21 0.45 -5.63
C LEU A 21 14.30 -0.34 -6.55
N THR A 22 14.10 -1.60 -6.25
CA THR A 22 13.19 -2.50 -6.97
C THR A 22 11.95 -2.79 -6.14
N LEU A 23 10.77 -2.53 -6.70
CA LEU A 23 9.49 -2.99 -6.15
C LEU A 23 9.25 -4.43 -6.60
N ARG A 24 9.00 -5.33 -5.65
CA ARG A 24 8.69 -6.74 -5.91
C ARG A 24 7.38 -7.15 -5.24
N ALA A 25 6.59 -7.97 -5.93
CA ALA A 25 5.46 -8.65 -5.32
C ALA A 25 5.91 -9.95 -4.65
N LEU A 26 5.35 -10.21 -3.49
CA LEU A 26 5.50 -11.46 -2.78
C LEU A 26 4.12 -12.06 -2.59
N ALA A 27 3.82 -13.08 -3.39
CA ALA A 27 2.63 -13.86 -3.19
C ALA A 27 2.71 -14.54 -1.82
N ARG A 28 1.67 -14.38 -1.01
CA ARG A 28 1.55 -15.04 0.28
C ARG A 28 1.25 -16.53 0.08
N ARG A 29 2.26 -17.32 -0.33
CA ARG A 29 2.19 -18.77 -0.16
C ARG A 29 2.32 -19.02 1.34
N GLN A 30 1.34 -19.68 1.95
CA GLN A 30 1.40 -20.08 3.35
C GLN A 30 2.77 -20.74 3.64
N GLY A 31 3.58 -20.09 4.51
CA GLY A 31 4.89 -20.61 4.91
C GLY A 31 6.08 -20.29 3.98
N GLY A 32 5.95 -19.43 2.98
CA GLY A 32 7.08 -19.03 2.13
C GLY A 32 8.09 -18.14 2.87
N ALA A 33 9.38 -18.49 2.84
CA ALA A 33 10.45 -17.74 3.53
C ALA A 33 10.51 -16.25 3.12
N GLY A 34 10.08 -15.91 1.90
CA GLY A 34 10.06 -14.53 1.41
C GLY A 34 9.03 -13.65 2.11
N SER A 35 7.80 -14.14 2.33
CA SER A 35 6.76 -13.37 3.02
C SER A 35 7.08 -13.16 4.50
N ALA A 36 7.64 -14.18 5.17
CA ALA A 36 8.02 -14.09 6.58
C ALA A 36 9.03 -12.96 6.85
N ALA A 37 9.98 -12.74 5.95
CA ALA A 37 10.97 -11.67 6.09
C ALA A 37 10.36 -10.27 5.89
N VAL A 38 9.36 -10.13 5.01
CA VAL A 38 8.63 -8.85 4.83
C VAL A 38 7.71 -8.59 6.01
N GLU A 39 6.99 -9.61 6.48
CA GLU A 39 6.17 -9.51 7.69
C GLU A 39 7.00 -9.12 8.92
N ALA A 40 8.21 -9.70 9.08
CA ALA A 40 9.13 -9.32 10.16
C ALA A 40 9.54 -7.85 10.05
N PHE A 41 9.87 -7.35 8.85
CA PHE A 41 10.18 -5.95 8.62
C PHE A 41 9.00 -5.04 9.01
N ILE A 42 7.77 -5.39 8.60
CA ILE A 42 6.58 -4.62 8.95
C ILE A 42 6.39 -4.60 10.47
N ARG A 43 6.47 -5.77 11.14
CA ARG A 43 6.37 -5.86 12.61
C ARG A 43 7.40 -4.98 13.31
N GLU A 44 8.66 -5.05 12.89
CA GLU A 44 9.74 -4.25 13.45
C GLU A 44 9.46 -2.75 13.34
N ARG A 45 9.03 -2.29 12.15
CA ARG A 45 8.75 -0.87 11.91
C ARG A 45 7.57 -0.36 12.73
N PHE A 46 6.49 -1.14 12.81
CA PHE A 46 5.31 -0.80 13.62
C PHE A 46 5.63 -0.84 15.13
N ALA A 47 6.38 -1.84 15.58
CA ALA A 47 6.82 -1.93 16.97
C ALA A 47 7.72 -0.74 17.35
N ALA A 48 8.70 -0.40 16.51
CA ALA A 48 9.60 0.73 16.75
C ALA A 48 8.89 2.09 16.76
N ARG A 49 7.84 2.25 15.93
CA ARG A 49 7.13 3.53 15.80
C ARG A 49 6.01 3.71 16.81
N TYR A 50 5.24 2.64 17.07
CA TYR A 50 3.99 2.70 17.83
C TYR A 50 3.94 1.75 19.03
N GLY A 51 4.96 0.90 19.23
CA GLY A 51 4.86 -0.21 20.18
C GLY A 51 3.85 -1.28 19.76
N ALA A 52 3.43 -1.28 18.49
CA ALA A 52 2.37 -2.14 18.01
C ALA A 52 2.87 -3.57 17.68
N ARG A 53 2.01 -4.55 17.86
CA ARG A 53 2.21 -5.97 17.56
C ARG A 53 1.34 -6.37 16.36
N VAL A 54 1.78 -6.09 15.13
CA VAL A 54 1.02 -6.42 13.93
C VAL A 54 0.84 -7.93 13.80
N ARG A 55 -0.41 -8.41 13.82
CA ARG A 55 -0.78 -9.83 13.68
C ARG A 55 -1.37 -10.16 12.32
N HIS A 56 -2.01 -9.19 11.67
CA HIS A 56 -2.70 -9.38 10.40
C HIS A 56 -1.96 -8.67 9.27
N PHE A 57 -1.78 -9.41 8.19
CA PHE A 57 -1.13 -8.90 6.98
C PHE A 57 -2.07 -9.00 5.78
N MET A 58 -1.94 -8.08 4.87
CA MET A 58 -2.66 -8.13 3.59
C MET A 58 -2.28 -9.39 2.80
N PRO A 59 -3.18 -9.91 1.96
CA PRO A 59 -2.96 -11.15 1.19
C PRO A 59 -1.80 -11.06 0.21
N THR A 60 -1.53 -9.87 -0.33
CA THR A 60 -0.37 -9.61 -1.19
C THR A 60 0.52 -8.58 -0.52
N LEU A 61 1.79 -8.93 -0.31
CA LEU A 61 2.80 -8.03 0.21
C LEU A 61 3.74 -7.60 -0.93
N LEU A 62 4.07 -6.31 -0.94
CA LEU A 62 5.06 -5.72 -1.83
C LEU A 62 6.23 -5.23 -0.98
N GLN A 63 7.44 -5.36 -1.49
CA GLN A 63 8.63 -4.81 -0.86
C GLN A 63 9.41 -3.91 -1.81
N LEU A 64 10.06 -2.93 -1.24
CA LEU A 64 11.01 -2.05 -1.91
C LEU A 64 12.41 -2.38 -1.39
N GLU A 65 13.29 -2.88 -2.26
CA GLU A 65 14.65 -3.31 -1.88
C GLU A 65 15.70 -2.77 -2.86
N ASP A 66 16.93 -2.62 -2.39
CA ASP A 66 18.08 -2.31 -3.23
C ASP A 66 18.70 -3.57 -3.87
N ASP A 67 19.70 -3.36 -4.72
CA ASP A 67 20.39 -4.46 -5.43
C ASP A 67 21.17 -5.39 -4.46
N ALA A 68 21.51 -4.93 -3.25
CA ALA A 68 22.10 -5.74 -2.19
C ALA A 68 21.03 -6.59 -1.45
N GLY A 69 19.73 -6.36 -1.72
CA GLY A 69 18.62 -7.03 -1.07
C GLY A 69 18.26 -6.44 0.29
N VAL A 70 18.75 -5.25 0.59
CA VAL A 70 18.34 -4.51 1.80
C VAL A 70 16.97 -3.93 1.57
N ARG A 71 16.03 -4.20 2.48
CA ARG A 71 14.65 -3.72 2.41
C ARG A 71 14.56 -2.29 2.93
N HIS A 72 13.93 -1.42 2.14
CA HIS A 72 13.71 0.00 2.44
C HIS A 72 12.25 0.32 2.72
N GLY A 73 11.34 -0.54 2.28
CA GLY A 73 9.92 -0.39 2.53
C GLY A 73 9.13 -1.65 2.22
N ALA A 74 7.93 -1.71 2.76
CA ALA A 74 6.95 -2.76 2.49
C ALA A 74 5.55 -2.17 2.55
N VAL A 75 4.62 -2.78 1.82
CA VAL A 75 3.20 -2.41 1.81
C VAL A 75 2.39 -3.63 1.44
N GLY A 76 1.17 -3.71 1.95
CA GLY A 76 0.23 -4.78 1.60
C GLY A 76 -0.93 -4.25 0.78
N VAL A 77 -1.50 -5.10 -0.07
CA VAL A 77 -2.68 -4.79 -0.89
C VAL A 77 -3.72 -5.89 -0.81
N ARG A 78 -5.00 -5.49 -0.89
CA ARG A 78 -6.18 -6.36 -0.89
C ARG A 78 -7.23 -5.81 -1.84
N SER A 79 -7.71 -6.61 -2.78
CA SER A 79 -8.84 -6.24 -3.63
C SER A 79 -10.16 -6.35 -2.87
N ALA A 80 -11.02 -5.34 -2.99
CA ALA A 80 -12.35 -5.37 -2.38
C ALA A 80 -13.33 -6.35 -3.06
N ALA A 81 -12.97 -6.86 -4.25
CA ALA A 81 -13.79 -7.82 -4.98
C ALA A 81 -14.00 -9.16 -4.25
N ARG A 82 -13.07 -9.54 -3.37
CA ARG A 82 -12.99 -10.91 -2.84
C ARG A 82 -13.47 -11.07 -1.41
N GLU A 83 -13.29 -10.04 -0.60
CA GLU A 83 -13.57 -10.10 0.83
C GLU A 83 -13.85 -8.70 1.40
N SER A 84 -14.38 -8.63 2.60
CA SER A 84 -14.51 -7.39 3.35
C SER A 84 -13.13 -6.81 3.63
N LEU A 85 -13.01 -5.50 3.48
CA LEU A 85 -11.78 -4.78 3.75
C LEU A 85 -11.57 -4.64 5.26
N PHE A 86 -10.31 -4.61 5.69
CA PHE A 86 -10.00 -4.41 7.11
C PHE A 86 -10.53 -3.06 7.61
N LEU A 87 -10.40 -2.02 6.79
CA LEU A 87 -10.84 -0.67 7.16
C LEU A 87 -12.36 -0.50 7.20
N GLU A 88 -13.15 -1.41 6.61
CA GLU A 88 -14.62 -1.33 6.69
C GLU A 88 -15.14 -1.50 8.12
N ARG A 89 -14.34 -2.05 9.06
CA ARG A 89 -14.67 -2.06 10.48
C ARG A 89 -14.87 -0.66 11.07
N TYR A 90 -14.24 0.36 10.50
CA TYR A 90 -14.38 1.75 10.93
C TYR A 90 -15.55 2.47 10.28
N LEU A 91 -16.17 1.89 9.26
CA LEU A 91 -17.24 2.49 8.48
C LEU A 91 -18.60 1.90 8.88
N ASP A 92 -19.66 2.71 8.74
CA ASP A 92 -21.04 2.26 9.01
C ASP A 92 -21.70 1.63 7.77
N ARG A 93 -21.09 1.82 6.60
CA ARG A 93 -21.54 1.31 5.30
C ARG A 93 -20.39 0.73 4.52
N PRO A 94 -20.69 -0.11 3.50
CA PRO A 94 -19.65 -0.60 2.58
C PRO A 94 -18.85 0.56 1.97
N VAL A 95 -17.57 0.32 1.74
CA VAL A 95 -16.62 1.36 1.31
C VAL A 95 -17.02 2.04 0.00
N GLU A 96 -17.58 1.30 -0.96
CA GLU A 96 -18.11 1.85 -2.22
C GLU A 96 -19.26 2.85 -1.99
N THR A 97 -20.07 2.62 -0.97
CA THR A 97 -21.15 3.54 -0.59
C THR A 97 -20.58 4.83 0.04
N GLU A 98 -19.57 4.71 0.89
CA GLU A 98 -18.92 5.89 1.49
C GLU A 98 -18.15 6.71 0.44
N ILE A 99 -17.48 6.06 -0.51
CA ILE A 99 -16.85 6.75 -1.63
C ILE A 99 -17.94 7.50 -2.45
N ALA A 100 -19.04 6.84 -2.79
CA ALA A 100 -20.13 7.46 -3.55
C ALA A 100 -20.70 8.68 -2.85
N ARG A 101 -20.93 8.59 -1.55
CA ARG A 101 -21.47 9.70 -0.75
C ARG A 101 -20.52 10.91 -0.71
N THR A 102 -19.22 10.66 -0.66
CA THR A 102 -18.21 11.72 -0.49
C THR A 102 -17.76 12.31 -1.82
N SER A 103 -17.62 11.49 -2.87
CA SER A 103 -17.12 11.91 -4.18
C SER A 103 -18.18 12.22 -5.22
N GLY A 104 -19.41 11.74 -5.02
CA GLY A 104 -20.48 11.76 -6.04
C GLY A 104 -20.35 10.66 -7.10
N PHE A 105 -19.31 9.80 -7.05
CA PHE A 105 -19.07 8.71 -7.99
C PHE A 105 -19.27 7.36 -7.29
N SER A 106 -20.06 6.48 -7.89
CA SER A 106 -20.32 5.13 -7.38
C SER A 106 -19.36 4.14 -8.03
N PRO A 107 -18.25 3.76 -7.37
CA PRO A 107 -17.31 2.80 -7.93
C PRO A 107 -17.87 1.37 -7.84
N ALA A 108 -17.55 0.55 -8.83
CA ALA A 108 -17.73 -0.88 -8.70
C ALA A 108 -16.71 -1.44 -7.68
N ARG A 109 -17.16 -2.34 -6.78
CA ARG A 109 -16.34 -2.85 -5.69
C ARG A 109 -15.05 -3.53 -6.16
N GLU A 110 -15.09 -4.21 -7.30
CA GLU A 110 -13.94 -4.84 -7.96
C GLU A 110 -12.89 -3.85 -8.48
N ARG A 111 -13.22 -2.56 -8.49
CA ARG A 111 -12.31 -1.48 -8.89
C ARG A 111 -11.68 -0.76 -7.68
N ILE A 112 -11.92 -1.29 -6.47
CA ILE A 112 -11.39 -0.74 -5.22
C ILE A 112 -10.33 -1.67 -4.66
N VAL A 113 -9.22 -1.10 -4.20
CA VAL A 113 -8.13 -1.80 -3.52
C VAL A 113 -7.83 -1.15 -2.18
N GLU A 114 -7.73 -1.96 -1.13
CA GLU A 114 -7.22 -1.54 0.17
C GLU A 114 -5.70 -1.65 0.20
N VAL A 115 -5.05 -0.60 0.67
CA VAL A 115 -3.62 -0.55 0.95
C VAL A 115 -3.39 -0.44 2.45
N GLY A 116 -2.61 -1.35 2.99
CA GLY A 116 -2.27 -1.40 4.42
C GLY A 116 -0.86 -1.87 4.68
N ASN A 117 -0.52 -2.10 5.93
CA ASN A 117 0.81 -2.54 6.36
C ASN A 117 1.96 -1.67 5.80
N LEU A 118 1.72 -0.38 5.50
CA LEU A 118 2.75 0.51 4.97
C LEU A 118 3.84 0.74 6.01
N ALA A 119 5.02 0.25 5.72
CA ALA A 119 6.21 0.35 6.56
C ALA A 119 7.40 0.80 5.72
N ALA A 120 8.12 1.84 6.15
CA ALA A 120 9.26 2.37 5.42
C ALA A 120 10.36 2.81 6.38
N LYS A 121 11.63 2.80 5.93
CA LYS A 121 12.76 3.31 6.71
C LYS A 121 12.70 4.82 6.93
N GLY A 122 11.94 5.53 6.10
CA GLY A 122 11.75 6.98 6.21
C GLY A 122 10.76 7.52 5.20
N ALA A 123 10.37 8.79 5.36
CA ALA A 123 9.36 9.45 4.54
C ALA A 123 9.71 9.46 3.03
N GLY A 124 10.99 9.49 2.67
CA GLY A 124 11.44 9.38 1.28
C GLY A 124 11.03 8.03 0.67
N HIS A 125 11.31 6.93 1.36
CA HIS A 125 10.96 5.58 0.91
C HIS A 125 9.43 5.35 0.88
N ALA A 126 8.69 5.93 1.83
CA ALA A 126 7.22 5.90 1.81
C ALA A 126 6.68 6.58 0.53
N ARG A 127 7.23 7.74 0.14
CA ARG A 127 6.83 8.42 -1.11
C ARG A 127 7.18 7.61 -2.36
N LEU A 128 8.35 6.96 -2.40
CA LEU A 128 8.70 6.06 -3.51
C LEU A 128 7.70 4.91 -3.64
N LEU A 129 7.28 4.31 -2.52
CA LEU A 129 6.24 3.28 -2.50
C LEU A 129 4.91 3.81 -3.03
N ILE A 130 4.46 4.99 -2.57
CA ILE A 130 3.20 5.59 -3.03
C ILE A 130 3.24 5.82 -4.54
N VAL A 131 4.32 6.37 -5.08
CA VAL A 131 4.45 6.65 -6.52
C VAL A 131 4.47 5.36 -7.34
N ALA A 132 5.28 4.38 -6.96
CA ALA A 132 5.37 3.11 -7.66
C ALA A 132 4.04 2.33 -7.59
N LEU A 133 3.37 2.36 -6.43
CA LEU A 133 2.09 1.71 -6.22
C LEU A 133 0.98 2.36 -7.04
N THR A 134 0.93 3.70 -7.13
CA THR A 134 -0.05 4.41 -7.97
C THR A 134 0.05 3.97 -9.42
N SER A 135 1.26 3.88 -9.98
CA SER A 135 1.51 3.38 -11.33
C SER A 135 1.05 1.92 -11.51
N LEU A 136 1.40 1.06 -10.56
CA LEU A 136 1.03 -0.35 -10.59
C LEU A 136 -0.49 -0.54 -10.53
N LEU A 137 -1.17 0.13 -9.62
CA LEU A 137 -2.61 -0.02 -9.42
C LEU A 137 -3.44 0.46 -10.61
N VAL A 138 -3.01 1.54 -11.30
CA VAL A 138 -3.61 1.96 -12.58
C VAL A 138 -3.46 0.85 -13.62
N ALA A 139 -2.26 0.28 -13.76
CA ALA A 139 -2.01 -0.80 -14.72
C ALA A 139 -2.83 -2.06 -14.41
N GLN A 140 -3.12 -2.31 -13.14
CA GLN A 140 -3.99 -3.41 -12.67
C GLN A 140 -5.49 -3.10 -12.82
N GLY A 141 -5.84 -1.92 -13.30
CA GLY A 141 -7.21 -1.52 -13.58
C GLY A 141 -8.02 -1.12 -12.35
N PHE A 142 -7.40 -0.76 -11.23
CA PHE A 142 -8.11 -0.18 -10.10
C PHE A 142 -8.38 1.32 -10.33
N ASP A 143 -9.53 1.79 -9.85
CA ASP A 143 -9.93 3.20 -9.91
C ASP A 143 -9.77 3.89 -8.56
N TRP A 144 -9.94 3.17 -7.46
CA TRP A 144 -9.89 3.71 -6.10
C TRP A 144 -8.95 2.92 -5.20
N VAL A 145 -8.10 3.65 -4.51
CA VAL A 145 -7.34 3.15 -3.36
C VAL A 145 -8.02 3.61 -2.08
N VAL A 146 -8.12 2.72 -1.09
CA VAL A 146 -8.57 3.05 0.26
C VAL A 146 -7.53 2.60 1.28
N PHE A 147 -7.34 3.38 2.33
CA PHE A 147 -6.32 3.12 3.34
C PHE A 147 -6.63 3.81 4.66
N THR A 148 -6.06 3.32 5.75
CA THR A 148 -6.03 4.05 7.02
C THR A 148 -4.73 4.82 7.11
N GLY A 149 -4.81 6.15 7.11
CA GLY A 149 -3.65 7.06 7.06
C GLY A 149 -3.44 7.81 8.36
N THR A 150 -2.22 7.70 8.93
CA THR A 150 -1.74 8.62 9.97
C THR A 150 -1.38 9.97 9.35
N PRO A 151 -1.24 11.06 10.14
CA PRO A 151 -0.82 12.37 9.63
C PRO A 151 0.46 12.33 8.79
N GLU A 152 1.43 11.47 9.13
CA GLU A 152 2.67 11.32 8.35
C GLU A 152 2.43 10.73 6.96
N VAL A 153 1.51 9.76 6.87
CA VAL A 153 1.13 9.17 5.58
C VAL A 153 0.41 10.22 4.74
N LEU A 154 -0.57 10.93 5.31
CA LEU A 154 -1.31 11.99 4.62
C LEU A 154 -0.39 13.14 4.17
N ASN A 155 0.60 13.51 4.97
CA ASN A 155 1.63 14.48 4.59
C ASN A 155 2.47 13.99 3.38
N SER A 156 2.69 12.68 3.26
CA SER A 156 3.36 12.11 2.08
C SER A 156 2.52 12.25 0.81
N PHE A 157 1.19 12.05 0.88
CA PHE A 157 0.27 12.31 -0.21
C PHE A 157 0.22 13.80 -0.58
N SER A 158 0.11 14.68 0.41
CA SER A 158 0.13 16.14 0.21
C SER A 158 1.41 16.63 -0.49
N ARG A 159 2.58 16.11 -0.12
CA ARG A 159 3.87 16.45 -0.76
C ARG A 159 4.00 15.95 -2.21
N LEU A 160 3.22 14.95 -2.58
CA LEU A 160 3.12 14.44 -3.95
C LEU A 160 1.98 15.12 -4.73
N ASP A 161 1.26 16.05 -4.09
CA ASP A 161 0.08 16.71 -4.62
C ASP A 161 -1.02 15.71 -5.07
N LEU A 162 -1.16 14.66 -4.28
CA LEU A 162 -2.18 13.62 -4.46
C LEU A 162 -3.39 13.91 -3.58
N GLY A 163 -4.52 14.20 -4.21
CA GLY A 163 -5.79 14.44 -3.52
C GLY A 163 -6.33 13.15 -2.87
N THR A 164 -6.76 13.27 -1.63
CA THR A 164 -7.44 12.21 -0.90
C THR A 164 -8.75 12.71 -0.28
N LEU A 165 -9.71 11.82 -0.12
CA LEU A 165 -11.03 12.08 0.45
C LEU A 165 -11.14 11.39 1.80
N PRO A 166 -11.48 12.09 2.90
CA PRO A 166 -11.77 11.45 4.17
C PRO A 166 -13.12 10.72 4.10
N LEU A 167 -13.13 9.45 4.49
CA LEU A 167 -14.35 8.64 4.59
C LEU A 167 -14.87 8.56 6.03
N GLY A 168 -13.97 8.65 7.02
CA GLY A 168 -14.30 8.60 8.45
C GLY A 168 -13.05 8.51 9.32
N GLU A 169 -13.24 8.55 10.62
CA GLU A 169 -12.18 8.32 11.60
C GLU A 169 -11.94 6.81 11.75
N ALA A 170 -10.69 6.41 11.95
CA ALA A 170 -10.36 5.05 12.36
C ALA A 170 -10.55 4.94 13.89
N ASP A 171 -11.80 4.87 14.34
CA ASP A 171 -12.17 4.85 15.76
C ASP A 171 -11.58 3.60 16.45
N PRO A 172 -10.71 3.76 17.46
CA PRO A 172 -10.15 2.64 18.22
C PRO A 172 -11.19 1.78 18.92
N ALA A 173 -12.35 2.32 19.28
CA ALA A 173 -13.42 1.56 19.92
C ALA A 173 -13.94 0.41 19.04
N ARG A 174 -13.78 0.51 17.73
CA ARG A 174 -14.15 -0.53 16.77
C ARG A 174 -13.16 -1.68 16.64
N MET A 175 -12.03 -1.60 17.36
CA MET A 175 -11.00 -2.65 17.36
C MET A 175 -11.30 -3.78 18.34
N GLY A 176 -12.16 -3.54 19.34
CA GLY A 176 -12.41 -4.53 20.39
C GLY A 176 -11.11 -4.97 21.08
N ASP A 177 -10.96 -6.27 21.31
CA ASP A 177 -9.81 -6.85 22.01
C ASP A 177 -8.48 -6.65 21.26
N GLU A 178 -8.51 -6.44 19.94
CA GLU A 178 -7.32 -6.21 19.13
C GLU A 178 -6.67 -4.83 19.42
N LEU A 179 -7.37 -3.90 20.06
CA LEU A 179 -6.85 -2.56 20.35
C LEU A 179 -5.52 -2.60 21.13
N ALA A 180 -5.40 -3.52 22.07
CA ALA A 180 -4.19 -3.67 22.88
C ALA A 180 -2.93 -3.99 22.07
N ASP A 181 -3.07 -4.51 20.84
CA ASP A 181 -1.95 -4.83 19.97
C ASP A 181 -1.44 -3.63 19.16
N TRP A 182 -2.14 -2.48 19.18
CA TRP A 182 -1.81 -1.34 18.33
C TRP A 182 -0.96 -0.26 19.02
N GLY A 183 -0.66 -0.41 20.32
CA GLY A 183 0.16 0.54 21.06
C GLY A 183 -0.37 1.97 20.93
N SER A 184 0.50 2.91 20.56
CA SER A 184 0.14 4.34 20.38
C SER A 184 -0.31 4.70 18.96
N TYR A 185 -0.65 3.72 18.11
CA TYR A 185 -1.03 3.99 16.70
C TYR A 185 -2.22 4.96 16.61
N TYR A 186 -3.25 4.75 17.44
CA TYR A 186 -4.48 5.55 17.45
C TYR A 186 -4.32 6.92 18.12
N ASP A 187 -3.25 7.16 18.89
CA ASP A 187 -2.97 8.49 19.47
C ASP A 187 -2.75 9.55 18.39
N SER A 188 -2.40 9.12 17.18
CA SER A 188 -2.23 9.98 16.00
C SER A 188 -3.54 10.33 15.28
N HIS A 189 -4.70 9.86 15.77
CA HIS A 189 -6.01 10.04 15.14
C HIS A 189 -6.03 9.67 13.65
N PRO A 190 -5.73 8.41 13.29
CA PRO A 190 -5.69 7.99 11.90
C PRO A 190 -7.09 8.08 11.27
N MET A 191 -7.11 8.38 9.97
CA MET A 191 -8.32 8.55 9.18
C MET A 191 -8.44 7.45 8.12
N VAL A 192 -9.67 7.00 7.87
CA VAL A 192 -9.98 6.18 6.69
C VAL A 192 -10.09 7.12 5.49
N MET A 193 -9.27 6.88 4.48
CA MET A 193 -9.13 7.73 3.32
C MET A 193 -9.40 6.97 2.02
N ALA A 194 -9.88 7.70 1.01
CA ALA A 194 -9.95 7.22 -0.37
C ALA A 194 -9.16 8.13 -1.29
N GLY A 195 -8.56 7.57 -2.34
CA GLY A 195 -7.89 8.30 -3.41
C GLY A 195 -8.32 7.79 -4.78
N ASN A 196 -8.59 8.69 -5.71
CA ASN A 196 -8.81 8.30 -7.11
C ASN A 196 -7.45 8.04 -7.76
N ILE A 197 -7.22 6.77 -8.14
CA ILE A 197 -5.92 6.32 -8.65
C ILE A 197 -5.59 6.94 -10.01
N ARG A 198 -6.60 7.06 -10.91
CA ARG A 198 -6.39 7.65 -12.24
C ARG A 198 -5.98 9.10 -12.14
N LEU A 199 -6.74 9.89 -11.36
CA LEU A 199 -6.42 11.31 -11.14
C LEU A 199 -5.04 11.47 -10.49
N GLY A 200 -4.73 10.62 -9.50
CA GLY A 200 -3.41 10.59 -8.88
C GLY A 200 -2.29 10.29 -9.87
N HIS A 201 -2.50 9.29 -10.73
CA HIS A 201 -1.54 8.93 -11.77
C HIS A 201 -1.33 10.09 -12.79
N GLU A 202 -2.40 10.67 -13.30
CA GLU A 202 -2.37 11.82 -14.21
C GLU A 202 -1.63 13.00 -13.57
N ARG A 203 -1.85 13.23 -12.28
CA ARG A 203 -1.16 14.28 -11.53
C ARG A 203 0.35 14.03 -11.45
N LEU A 204 0.76 12.81 -11.11
CA LEU A 204 2.19 12.43 -11.06
C LEU A 204 2.85 12.53 -12.44
N VAL A 205 2.13 12.19 -13.52
CA VAL A 205 2.59 12.37 -14.91
C VAL A 205 2.79 13.84 -15.21
N SER A 206 1.78 14.68 -14.94
CA SER A 206 1.80 16.13 -15.25
C SER A 206 2.92 16.87 -14.53
N LEU A 207 3.22 16.47 -13.28
CA LEU A 207 4.33 17.02 -12.50
C LEU A 207 5.71 16.43 -12.87
N GLY A 208 5.74 15.44 -13.76
CA GLY A 208 6.98 14.76 -14.15
C GLY A 208 7.62 13.92 -13.04
N VAL A 209 6.85 13.55 -12.00
CA VAL A 209 7.37 12.84 -10.83
C VAL A 209 7.99 11.48 -11.20
N TYR A 210 7.35 10.73 -12.09
CA TYR A 210 7.88 9.44 -12.55
C TYR A 210 9.26 9.59 -13.19
N ARG A 211 9.46 10.60 -14.02
CA ARG A 211 10.76 10.90 -14.64
C ARG A 211 11.79 11.35 -13.61
N GLN A 212 11.41 12.26 -12.70
CA GLN A 212 12.29 12.75 -11.64
C GLN A 212 12.78 11.64 -10.71
N LEU A 213 11.94 10.63 -10.47
CA LEU A 213 12.27 9.48 -9.63
C LEU A 213 12.79 8.28 -10.44
N ALA A 214 13.12 8.45 -11.73
CA ALA A 214 13.56 7.37 -12.61
C ALA A 214 12.68 6.12 -12.53
N HIS A 215 11.34 6.30 -12.42
CA HIS A 215 10.41 5.19 -12.32
C HIS A 215 10.33 4.43 -13.66
N GLN A 216 10.58 3.13 -13.62
CA GLN A 216 10.53 2.21 -14.74
C GLN A 216 9.60 1.04 -14.40
N PRO A 217 8.39 0.97 -14.96
CA PRO A 217 7.53 -0.19 -14.82
C PRO A 217 8.15 -1.40 -15.55
N LEU A 218 8.11 -2.56 -14.92
CA LEU A 218 8.61 -3.85 -15.45
C LEU A 218 7.47 -4.83 -15.72
N TYR A 219 6.22 -4.43 -15.45
CA TYR A 219 5.01 -5.18 -15.79
C TYR A 219 4.51 -4.78 -17.18
N ALA A 220 4.02 -5.76 -17.93
CA ALA A 220 3.25 -5.46 -19.14
C ALA A 220 1.92 -4.80 -18.72
N VAL A 221 1.50 -3.76 -19.43
CA VAL A 221 0.13 -3.24 -19.34
C VAL A 221 -0.77 -4.29 -20.01
N THR A 222 -1.16 -5.31 -19.27
CA THR A 222 -2.03 -6.38 -19.75
C THR A 222 -3.27 -6.41 -18.86
N GLU A 223 -4.41 -6.76 -19.47
CA GLU A 223 -5.66 -6.97 -18.75
C GLU A 223 -5.43 -7.74 -17.46
N ARG A 224 -5.96 -7.15 -16.35
CA ARG A 224 -6.01 -7.70 -14.98
C ARG A 224 -5.08 -8.90 -14.74
N GLN A 225 -3.86 -8.65 -14.34
CA GLN A 225 -3.23 -9.62 -13.46
C GLN A 225 -3.98 -9.53 -12.13
N ASP A 226 -4.90 -10.47 -11.93
CA ASP A 226 -5.42 -10.69 -10.59
C ASP A 226 -4.21 -10.83 -9.67
N PHE A 227 -4.18 -10.10 -8.56
CA PHE A 227 -3.39 -10.46 -7.39
C PHE A 227 -3.99 -11.77 -6.82
N ALA A 228 -4.29 -12.69 -7.73
CA ALA A 228 -4.79 -14.00 -7.48
C ALA A 228 -3.59 -14.89 -7.34
N VAL A 229 -3.22 -15.12 -6.14
CA VAL A 229 -2.43 -16.28 -5.83
C VAL A 229 -3.39 -17.41 -5.54
N ALA A 230 -3.24 -18.45 -6.36
CA ALA A 230 -3.76 -19.75 -6.02
C ALA A 230 -3.23 -20.23 -4.67
#